data_24fa17268d12e8b8833231b82e84f974
#
_entry.id   24fa17268d12e8b8833231b82e84f974
#
_cell.length_a   1.000
_cell.length_b   1.000
_cell.length_c   1.000
_cell.angle_alpha   90.00
_cell.angle_beta   90.00
_cell.angle_gamma   90.00
#
_symmetry.space_group_name_H-M   'P 1'
#
loop_
_entity.id
_entity.type
_entity.pdbx_description
1 polymer ?
#
loop_
_entity_poly.entity_id
_entity_poly.type
_entity_poly.pdbx_seq_one_letter_code
_entity_poly.pdbx_strand_id
1 'polypeptide(L)'
;MLKIVFEDERLIVVDKPCGMLTMSTGRQGEVTAYSLLYDYMSGKRSRSGHDVYIVHRLDRDTSGLLVFAKDFETKIRMQENWNQCVKERKYTAVLEGRIEDEEGWIETWLYENPKSMKVHCYPIDGRDIEDAREGRCRYGERNGWQYASSHCRRLGHKEIDGRPYTSVEFSLETGRKNQIRVHSQWIGHPIAGDKKYGASTNPFRRLALHAHKLSFIHPWSGKVMTFTSPVPAALKKCRFQQGRP
;
A
#
# COMPACT_ATOMS: atom_id res chain seq x y z
N MET A 1 -8.78 17.41 -8.29
CA MET A 1 -7.48 17.36 -9.01
C MET A 1 -6.55 16.45 -8.22
N LEU A 2 -5.78 15.58 -8.87
CA LEU A 2 -4.81 14.71 -8.24
C LEU A 2 -3.59 15.55 -7.80
N LYS A 3 -3.15 15.42 -6.54
CA LYS A 3 -2.02 16.18 -6.02
C LYS A 3 -0.70 15.59 -6.51
N ILE A 4 0.04 16.34 -7.32
CA ILE A 4 1.38 15.99 -7.75
C ILE A 4 2.35 16.35 -6.62
N VAL A 5 3.18 15.39 -6.19
CA VAL A 5 4.21 15.56 -5.15
C VAL A 5 5.57 15.84 -5.78
N PHE A 6 5.84 15.21 -6.92
CA PHE A 6 7.08 15.37 -7.67
C PHE A 6 6.84 15.03 -9.14
N GLU A 7 7.56 15.70 -10.01
CA GLU A 7 7.59 15.41 -11.44
C GLU A 7 8.95 15.77 -12.01
N ASP A 8 9.53 14.87 -12.80
CA ASP A 8 10.69 15.13 -13.65
C ASP A 8 10.42 14.66 -15.10
N GLU A 9 11.47 14.47 -15.89
CA GLU A 9 11.34 13.99 -17.27
C GLU A 9 10.84 12.55 -17.37
N ARG A 10 11.06 11.72 -16.35
CA ARG A 10 10.87 10.26 -16.35
C ARG A 10 9.75 9.78 -15.46
N LEU A 11 9.52 10.46 -14.36
CA LEU A 11 8.63 10.00 -13.29
C LEU A 11 7.65 11.10 -12.87
N ILE A 12 6.51 10.66 -12.37
CA ILE A 12 5.56 11.50 -11.65
C ILE A 12 5.09 10.78 -10.39
N VAL A 13 5.24 11.44 -9.24
CA VAL A 13 4.79 10.94 -7.94
C VAL A 13 3.58 11.76 -7.50
N VAL A 14 2.53 11.07 -7.11
CA VAL A 14 1.27 11.70 -6.69
C VAL A 14 0.84 11.24 -5.31
N ASP A 15 0.01 12.05 -4.66
CA ASP A 15 -0.71 11.68 -3.45
C ASP A 15 -2.15 11.34 -3.84
N LYS A 16 -2.42 10.02 -3.93
CA LYS A 16 -3.73 9.50 -4.34
C LYS A 16 -4.74 9.62 -3.19
N PRO A 17 -5.90 10.23 -3.39
CA PRO A 17 -6.95 10.26 -2.37
C PRO A 17 -7.54 8.87 -2.13
N CYS A 18 -8.18 8.70 -0.97
CA CYS A 18 -9.02 7.54 -0.67
C CYS A 18 -10.25 7.52 -1.61
N GLY A 19 -10.73 6.32 -1.96
CA GLY A 19 -11.89 6.12 -2.83
C GLY A 19 -11.57 6.19 -4.33
N MET A 20 -10.36 6.59 -4.72
CA MET A 20 -9.94 6.65 -6.12
C MET A 20 -9.21 5.37 -6.54
N LEU A 21 -9.55 4.82 -7.68
CA LEU A 21 -8.83 3.71 -8.30
C LEU A 21 -7.48 4.19 -8.85
N THR A 22 -6.47 3.31 -8.84
CA THR A 22 -5.20 3.56 -9.55
C THR A 22 -5.41 3.49 -11.06
N MET A 23 -6.13 2.47 -11.53
CA MET A 23 -6.44 2.22 -12.95
C MET A 23 -7.89 1.72 -13.05
N SER A 24 -8.46 1.82 -14.25
CA SER A 24 -9.83 1.36 -14.51
C SER A 24 -9.98 -0.16 -14.30
N THR A 25 -11.14 -0.56 -13.84
CA THR A 25 -11.58 -1.96 -13.77
C THR A 25 -12.27 -2.42 -15.05
N GLY A 26 -12.36 -1.56 -16.08
CA GLY A 26 -13.05 -1.80 -17.34
C GLY A 26 -14.48 -1.24 -17.36
N ARG A 27 -14.94 -0.59 -16.31
CA ARG A 27 -16.24 0.08 -16.30
C ARG A 27 -16.14 1.45 -16.98
N GLN A 28 -17.10 1.75 -17.83
CA GLN A 28 -17.14 3.03 -18.52
C GLN A 28 -17.34 4.19 -17.53
N GLY A 29 -16.61 5.30 -17.73
CA GLY A 29 -16.74 6.51 -16.91
C GLY A 29 -15.99 6.50 -15.57
N GLU A 30 -15.15 5.48 -15.27
CA GLU A 30 -14.35 5.48 -14.05
C GLU A 30 -13.24 6.53 -14.09
N VAL A 31 -13.29 7.48 -13.16
CA VAL A 31 -12.20 8.44 -12.93
C VAL A 31 -11.14 7.77 -12.05
N THR A 32 -9.93 7.65 -12.57
CA THR A 32 -8.81 6.98 -11.89
C THR A 32 -7.60 7.91 -11.78
N ALA A 33 -6.63 7.55 -10.92
CA ALA A 33 -5.36 8.30 -10.87
C ALA A 33 -4.66 8.30 -12.23
N TYR A 34 -4.71 7.16 -12.94
CA TYR A 34 -4.18 7.02 -14.29
C TYR A 34 -4.87 7.95 -15.29
N SER A 35 -6.21 7.95 -15.34
CA SER A 35 -6.93 8.80 -16.32
C SER A 35 -6.69 10.28 -16.08
N LEU A 36 -6.67 10.73 -14.82
CA LEU A 36 -6.37 12.13 -14.48
C LEU A 36 -4.95 12.54 -14.87
N LEU A 37 -3.97 11.64 -14.70
CA LEU A 37 -2.60 11.90 -15.13
C LEU A 37 -2.46 11.86 -16.66
N TYR A 38 -3.17 10.96 -17.31
CA TYR A 38 -3.21 10.90 -18.78
C TYR A 38 -3.75 12.23 -19.36
N ASP A 39 -4.84 12.75 -18.82
CA ASP A 39 -5.41 14.04 -19.23
C ASP A 39 -4.44 15.20 -18.95
N TYR A 40 -3.80 15.19 -17.77
CA TYR A 40 -2.79 16.18 -17.40
C TYR A 40 -1.59 16.18 -18.36
N MET A 41 -1.08 15.01 -18.72
CA MET A 41 0.03 14.84 -19.66
C MET A 41 -0.39 15.19 -21.10
N SER A 42 -1.62 14.84 -21.49
CA SER A 42 -2.17 15.17 -22.82
C SER A 42 -2.27 16.69 -23.03
N GLY A 43 -2.65 17.45 -21.99
CA GLY A 43 -2.63 18.91 -22.01
C GLY A 43 -1.23 19.52 -22.16
N LYS A 44 -0.17 18.80 -21.76
CA LYS A 44 1.24 19.20 -21.90
C LYS A 44 1.89 18.73 -23.21
N ARG A 45 1.21 17.92 -24.01
CA ARG A 45 1.73 17.23 -25.22
C ARG A 45 2.23 18.12 -26.34
N SER A 46 2.41 19.39 -26.13
CA SER A 46 2.86 20.25 -27.23
C SER A 46 4.22 19.86 -27.84
N ARG A 47 5.07 19.03 -27.23
CA ARG A 47 6.41 18.72 -27.80
C ARG A 47 7.12 17.41 -27.41
N SER A 48 6.67 16.54 -26.49
CA SER A 48 7.57 15.51 -25.96
C SER A 48 7.11 14.04 -26.02
N GLY A 49 5.90 13.74 -26.51
CA GLY A 49 5.48 12.33 -26.71
C GLY A 49 5.43 11.45 -25.44
N HIS A 50 5.39 12.04 -24.26
CA HIS A 50 5.33 11.30 -23.01
C HIS A 50 3.91 10.81 -22.72
N ASP A 51 3.82 9.53 -22.40
CA ASP A 51 2.61 8.87 -21.91
C ASP A 51 2.70 8.68 -20.40
N VAL A 52 1.65 8.11 -19.80
CA VAL A 52 1.64 7.71 -18.39
C VAL A 52 1.59 6.20 -18.31
N TYR A 53 2.47 5.62 -17.52
CA TYR A 53 2.55 4.18 -17.32
C TYR A 53 2.50 3.82 -15.85
N ILE A 54 1.70 2.81 -15.52
CA ILE A 54 1.56 2.32 -14.16
C ILE A 54 2.78 1.48 -13.79
N VAL A 55 3.47 1.84 -12.73
CA VAL A 55 4.60 1.10 -12.17
C VAL A 55 4.11 0.15 -11.08
N HIS A 56 3.33 0.67 -10.11
CA HIS A 56 2.69 -0.09 -9.06
C HIS A 56 1.29 0.45 -8.77
N ARG A 57 0.59 -0.16 -7.82
CA ARG A 57 -0.79 0.23 -7.51
C ARG A 57 -1.05 0.32 -6.02
N LEU A 58 -2.00 1.17 -5.65
CA LEU A 58 -2.68 1.19 -4.37
C LEU A 58 -4.13 0.71 -4.56
N ASP A 59 -4.71 0.10 -3.54
CA ASP A 59 -6.12 -0.22 -3.52
C ASP A 59 -6.97 1.06 -3.62
N ARG A 60 -8.22 0.93 -4.08
CA ARG A 60 -9.15 2.06 -4.23
C ARG A 60 -9.21 2.92 -2.97
N ASP A 61 -9.40 2.29 -1.82
CA ASP A 61 -9.66 2.98 -0.56
C ASP A 61 -8.38 3.29 0.24
N THR A 62 -7.21 2.83 -0.23
CA THR A 62 -5.89 3.23 0.29
C THR A 62 -5.51 4.57 -0.31
N SER A 63 -5.17 5.55 0.54
CA SER A 63 -4.61 6.84 0.08
C SER A 63 -3.10 6.88 0.20
N GLY A 64 -2.46 7.86 -0.43
CA GLY A 64 -1.04 8.15 -0.27
C GLY A 64 -0.22 8.03 -1.55
N LEU A 65 1.08 7.88 -1.38
CA LEU A 65 2.08 7.99 -2.45
C LEU A 65 1.97 6.90 -3.49
N LEU A 66 1.98 7.31 -4.74
CA LEU A 66 1.91 6.46 -5.91
C LEU A 66 2.80 7.04 -7.00
N VAL A 67 3.69 6.22 -7.61
CA VAL A 67 4.58 6.63 -8.68
C VAL A 67 4.13 6.05 -10.03
N PHE A 68 4.23 6.87 -11.06
CA PHE A 68 4.02 6.51 -12.46
C PHE A 68 5.27 6.83 -13.26
N ALA A 69 5.50 6.09 -14.33
CA ALA A 69 6.51 6.41 -15.33
C ALA A 69 5.90 7.26 -16.46
N LYS A 70 6.72 8.11 -17.07
CA LYS A 70 6.32 8.98 -18.19
C LYS A 70 6.71 8.43 -19.55
N ASP A 71 7.44 7.31 -19.58
CA ASP A 71 7.79 6.55 -20.77
C ASP A 71 7.84 5.05 -20.48
N PHE A 72 7.76 4.26 -21.55
CA PHE A 72 7.69 2.79 -21.44
C PHE A 72 8.99 2.16 -20.90
N GLU A 73 10.15 2.70 -21.28
CA GLU A 73 11.44 2.18 -20.81
C GLU A 73 11.60 2.38 -19.30
N THR A 74 11.24 3.57 -18.80
CA THR A 74 11.24 3.86 -17.36
C THR A 74 10.31 2.92 -16.61
N LYS A 75 9.11 2.63 -17.15
CA LYS A 75 8.19 1.64 -16.58
C LYS A 75 8.86 0.28 -16.46
N ILE A 76 9.47 -0.23 -17.53
CA ILE A 76 10.10 -1.56 -17.55
C ILE A 76 11.24 -1.61 -16.53
N ARG A 77 12.15 -0.63 -16.55
CA ARG A 77 13.27 -0.55 -15.59
C ARG A 77 12.79 -0.59 -14.13
N MET A 78 11.71 0.11 -13.81
CA MET A 78 11.17 0.10 -12.44
C MET A 78 10.45 -1.21 -12.10
N GLN A 79 9.69 -1.80 -13.02
CA GLN A 79 8.93 -3.02 -12.74
C GLN A 79 9.81 -4.27 -12.61
N GLU A 80 10.78 -4.43 -13.51
CA GLU A 80 11.72 -5.58 -13.47
C GLU A 80 12.61 -5.56 -12.24
N ASN A 81 13.00 -4.37 -11.79
CA ASN A 81 13.89 -4.20 -10.64
C ASN A 81 13.15 -3.69 -9.40
N TRP A 82 11.83 -3.83 -9.33
CA TRP A 82 11.01 -3.22 -8.27
C TRP A 82 11.53 -3.54 -6.86
N ASN A 83 11.78 -4.80 -6.57
CA ASN A 83 12.26 -5.22 -5.25
C ASN A 83 13.70 -4.77 -4.93
N GLN A 84 14.50 -4.47 -5.95
CA GLN A 84 15.88 -3.99 -5.78
C GLN A 84 15.94 -2.47 -5.67
N CYS A 85 15.14 -1.76 -6.46
CA CYS A 85 15.13 -0.30 -6.48
C CYS A 85 14.26 0.32 -5.38
N VAL A 86 13.19 -0.32 -4.94
CA VAL A 86 12.36 0.23 -3.86
C VAL A 86 12.97 -0.09 -2.52
N LYS A 87 13.34 0.96 -1.78
CA LYS A 87 14.02 0.87 -0.47
C LYS A 87 13.06 0.88 0.69
N GLU A 88 11.98 1.66 0.59
CA GLU A 88 10.99 1.74 1.65
C GLU A 88 9.58 1.93 1.09
N ARG A 89 8.63 1.19 1.63
CA ARG A 89 7.19 1.35 1.43
C ARG A 89 6.54 1.31 2.80
N LYS A 90 6.25 2.49 3.36
CA LYS A 90 5.67 2.58 4.70
C LYS A 90 4.25 3.11 4.66
N TYR A 91 3.42 2.50 5.48
CA TYR A 91 2.01 2.80 5.58
C TYR A 91 1.65 3.06 7.05
N THR A 92 0.83 4.06 7.28
CA THR A 92 0.17 4.24 8.58
C THR A 92 -1.22 3.63 8.50
N ALA A 93 -1.57 2.82 9.50
CA ALA A 93 -2.91 2.26 9.65
C ALA A 93 -3.43 2.48 11.07
N VAL A 94 -4.77 2.44 11.22
CA VAL A 94 -5.44 2.38 12.52
C VAL A 94 -6.20 1.07 12.57
N LEU A 95 -5.82 0.20 13.49
CA LEU A 95 -6.39 -1.14 13.67
C LEU A 95 -7.41 -1.13 14.81
N GLU A 96 -8.45 -1.97 14.73
CA GLU A 96 -9.40 -2.17 15.80
C GLU A 96 -8.75 -2.98 16.94
N GLY A 97 -9.08 -2.60 18.18
CA GLY A 97 -8.55 -3.26 19.36
C GLY A 97 -7.19 -2.75 19.83
N ARG A 98 -6.68 -3.40 20.85
CA ARG A 98 -5.42 -3.07 21.50
C ARG A 98 -4.37 -4.13 21.19
N ILE A 99 -3.26 -3.73 20.57
CA ILE A 99 -2.11 -4.59 20.27
C ILE A 99 -1.04 -4.28 21.31
N GLU A 100 -0.66 -5.27 22.09
CA GLU A 100 0.32 -5.07 23.17
C GLU A 100 1.77 -5.18 22.67
N ASP A 101 2.02 -5.97 21.63
CA ASP A 101 3.34 -6.10 21.02
C ASP A 101 3.80 -4.76 20.40
N GLU A 102 5.07 -4.42 20.60
CA GLU A 102 5.64 -3.18 20.05
C GLU A 102 5.87 -3.29 18.55
N GLU A 103 6.36 -4.42 18.10
CA GLU A 103 6.59 -4.70 16.68
C GLU A 103 6.64 -6.20 16.41
N GLY A 104 6.44 -6.57 15.15
CA GLY A 104 6.51 -7.97 14.73
C GLY A 104 6.42 -8.14 13.22
N TRP A 105 6.82 -9.32 12.76
CA TRP A 105 6.69 -9.73 11.37
C TRP A 105 5.40 -10.53 11.18
N ILE A 106 4.72 -10.28 10.06
CA ILE A 106 3.56 -11.04 9.62
C ILE A 106 3.94 -11.67 8.30
N GLU A 107 4.20 -12.97 8.32
CA GLU A 107 4.64 -13.75 7.17
C GLU A 107 3.63 -14.85 6.90
N THR A 108 3.05 -14.85 5.72
CA THR A 108 1.95 -15.74 5.37
C THR A 108 1.97 -16.08 3.88
N TRP A 109 1.24 -17.13 3.53
CA TRP A 109 0.78 -17.35 2.17
C TRP A 109 -0.50 -16.57 1.93
N LEU A 110 -0.57 -15.85 0.81
CA LEU A 110 -1.77 -15.20 0.33
C LEU A 110 -2.32 -15.94 -0.89
N TYR A 111 -3.63 -16.17 -0.86
CA TYR A 111 -4.36 -16.74 -1.99
C TYR A 111 -5.59 -15.90 -2.31
N GLU A 112 -5.75 -15.49 -3.57
CA GLU A 112 -6.96 -14.81 -4.02
C GLU A 112 -7.99 -15.84 -4.51
N ASN A 113 -9.13 -15.89 -3.84
CA ASN A 113 -10.25 -16.71 -4.31
C ASN A 113 -10.81 -16.11 -5.61
N PRO A 114 -10.76 -16.83 -6.75
CA PRO A 114 -11.15 -16.29 -8.05
C PRO A 114 -12.65 -15.96 -8.17
N LYS A 115 -13.50 -16.58 -7.35
CA LYS A 115 -14.95 -16.31 -7.36
C LYS A 115 -15.30 -15.08 -6.55
N SER A 116 -14.76 -14.94 -5.33
CA SER A 116 -15.07 -13.82 -4.44
C SER A 116 -14.13 -12.63 -4.62
N MET A 117 -13.02 -12.79 -5.31
CA MET A 117 -11.93 -11.81 -5.44
C MET A 117 -11.42 -11.33 -4.06
N LYS A 118 -11.62 -12.15 -3.03
CA LYS A 118 -11.10 -11.91 -1.68
C LYS A 118 -9.78 -12.65 -1.50
N VAL A 119 -8.80 -11.95 -0.93
CA VAL A 119 -7.52 -12.53 -0.55
C VAL A 119 -7.65 -13.13 0.85
N HIS A 120 -7.09 -14.31 1.05
CA HIS A 120 -7.04 -15.01 2.33
C HIS A 120 -5.59 -15.25 2.72
N CYS A 121 -5.32 -15.20 4.03
CA CYS A 121 -4.05 -15.63 4.62
C CYS A 121 -4.10 -17.11 5.00
N TYR A 122 -2.94 -17.74 4.89
CA TYR A 122 -2.70 -19.09 5.37
C TYR A 122 -1.36 -19.13 6.08
N PRO A 123 -1.21 -19.98 7.11
CA PRO A 123 0.04 -20.08 7.85
C PRO A 123 1.17 -20.55 6.93
N ILE A 124 2.37 -20.09 7.22
CA ILE A 124 3.59 -20.59 6.62
C ILE A 124 4.34 -21.41 7.67
N ASP A 125 4.82 -22.59 7.31
CA ASP A 125 5.67 -23.40 8.17
C ASP A 125 7.05 -22.73 8.30
N GLY A 126 7.66 -22.79 9.47
CA GLY A 126 8.97 -22.18 9.72
C GLY A 126 10.07 -22.66 8.78
N ARG A 127 9.98 -23.89 8.26
CA ARG A 127 10.89 -24.44 7.24
C ARG A 127 10.68 -23.84 5.86
N ASP A 128 9.46 -23.39 5.57
CA ASP A 128 9.09 -22.80 4.27
C ASP A 128 9.39 -21.30 4.22
N ILE A 129 9.63 -20.63 5.37
CA ILE A 129 9.88 -19.18 5.42
C ILE A 129 11.17 -18.82 4.68
N GLU A 130 12.28 -19.54 4.92
CA GLU A 130 13.55 -19.28 4.26
C GLU A 130 13.46 -19.54 2.76
N ASP A 131 12.86 -20.66 2.36
CA ASP A 131 12.62 -20.99 0.96
C ASP A 131 11.70 -19.97 0.28
N ALA A 132 10.69 -19.46 1.01
CA ALA A 132 9.78 -18.44 0.49
C ALA A 132 10.47 -17.08 0.31
N ARG A 133 11.33 -16.69 1.25
CA ARG A 133 12.13 -15.45 1.16
C ARG A 133 13.09 -15.49 -0.03
N GLU A 134 13.61 -16.65 -0.36
CA GLU A 134 14.53 -16.85 -1.47
C GLU A 134 13.82 -17.22 -2.80
N GLY A 135 12.48 -17.23 -2.82
CA GLY A 135 11.70 -17.56 -4.01
C GLY A 135 11.72 -19.05 -4.39
N ARG A 136 12.23 -19.92 -3.53
CA ARG A 136 12.35 -21.36 -3.76
C ARG A 136 11.15 -22.19 -3.30
N CYS A 137 10.05 -21.57 -2.92
CA CYS A 137 8.96 -22.25 -2.26
C CYS A 137 8.27 -23.29 -3.15
N ARG A 138 8.19 -24.52 -2.65
CA ARG A 138 7.60 -25.66 -3.37
C ARG A 138 6.08 -25.58 -3.56
N TYR A 139 5.37 -24.81 -2.74
CA TYR A 139 3.90 -24.76 -2.72
C TYR A 139 3.30 -23.52 -3.40
N GLY A 140 4.01 -22.40 -3.46
CA GLY A 140 3.39 -21.09 -3.68
C GLY A 140 3.01 -20.79 -5.11
N GLU A 141 3.91 -20.89 -6.04
CA GLU A 141 3.69 -20.29 -7.37
C GLU A 141 2.82 -21.13 -8.30
N ARG A 142 2.79 -22.47 -8.11
CA ARG A 142 2.05 -23.37 -9.00
C ARG A 142 0.52 -23.29 -8.88
N ASN A 143 -0.01 -22.74 -7.78
CA ASN A 143 -1.45 -22.73 -7.46
C ASN A 143 -2.02 -21.34 -7.14
N GLY A 144 -1.33 -20.25 -7.52
CA GLY A 144 -1.81 -18.88 -7.24
C GLY A 144 -1.58 -18.43 -5.78
N TRP A 145 -0.81 -19.15 -5.01
CA TRP A 145 -0.35 -18.76 -3.68
C TRP A 145 0.84 -17.83 -3.79
N GLN A 146 0.86 -16.78 -2.97
CA GLN A 146 1.92 -15.78 -2.99
C GLN A 146 2.46 -15.54 -1.57
N TYR A 147 3.77 -15.68 -1.41
CA TYR A 147 4.41 -15.27 -0.17
C TYR A 147 4.24 -13.77 0.07
N ALA A 148 3.93 -13.41 1.32
CA ALA A 148 3.77 -12.04 1.76
C ALA A 148 4.44 -11.81 3.11
N SER A 149 5.24 -10.72 3.19
CA SER A 149 5.94 -10.30 4.39
C SER A 149 5.69 -8.83 4.66
N SER A 150 5.23 -8.53 5.88
CA SER A 150 4.99 -7.19 6.39
C SER A 150 5.58 -7.07 7.79
N HIS A 151 6.37 -6.04 8.04
CA HIS A 151 6.74 -5.63 9.39
C HIS A 151 5.70 -4.65 9.92
N CYS A 152 5.19 -4.87 11.13
CA CYS A 152 4.23 -4.02 11.81
C CYS A 152 4.86 -3.45 13.09
N ARG A 153 4.86 -2.13 13.25
CA ARG A 153 5.34 -1.44 14.43
C ARG A 153 4.24 -0.58 15.02
N ARG A 154 3.97 -0.75 16.32
CA ARG A 154 3.01 0.04 17.07
C ARG A 154 3.50 1.48 17.22
N LEU A 155 2.62 2.44 16.91
CA LEU A 155 2.88 3.87 17.10
C LEU A 155 2.19 4.41 18.37
N GLY A 156 1.16 3.71 18.87
CA GLY A 156 0.43 4.08 20.08
C GLY A 156 -1.01 3.63 20.06
N HIS A 157 -1.63 3.70 21.23
CA HIS A 157 -3.03 3.36 21.43
C HIS A 157 -3.92 4.61 21.35
N LYS A 158 -5.17 4.41 21.00
CA LYS A 158 -6.21 5.43 20.91
C LYS A 158 -7.52 4.88 21.43
N GLU A 159 -8.35 5.75 21.94
CA GLU A 159 -9.75 5.45 22.23
C GLU A 159 -10.65 6.38 21.42
N ILE A 160 -11.67 5.83 20.79
CA ILE A 160 -12.65 6.59 20.01
C ILE A 160 -14.02 6.02 20.36
N ASP A 161 -14.90 6.85 20.87
CA ASP A 161 -16.27 6.48 21.28
C ASP A 161 -16.28 5.24 22.20
N GLY A 162 -15.37 5.21 23.19
CA GLY A 162 -15.23 4.12 24.16
C GLY A 162 -14.67 2.81 23.60
N ARG A 163 -14.14 2.81 22.37
CA ARG A 163 -13.53 1.63 21.74
C ARG A 163 -12.02 1.80 21.57
N PRO A 164 -11.23 0.76 21.89
CA PRO A 164 -9.79 0.82 21.71
C PRO A 164 -9.39 0.65 20.24
N TYR A 165 -8.35 1.37 19.86
CA TYR A 165 -7.68 1.26 18.56
C TYR A 165 -6.18 1.36 18.76
N THR A 166 -5.43 0.75 17.84
CA THR A 166 -3.97 0.86 17.78
C THR A 166 -3.54 1.49 16.48
N SER A 167 -2.76 2.56 16.57
CA SER A 167 -2.05 3.10 15.40
C SER A 167 -0.77 2.32 15.16
N VAL A 168 -0.54 1.93 13.91
CA VAL A 168 0.64 1.15 13.51
C VAL A 168 1.28 1.71 12.25
N GLU A 169 2.58 1.46 12.09
CA GLU A 169 3.30 1.61 10.84
C GLU A 169 3.59 0.24 10.26
N PHE A 170 3.18 0.01 9.02
CA PHE A 170 3.57 -1.15 8.25
C PHE A 170 4.74 -0.80 7.33
N SER A 171 5.77 -1.64 7.31
CA SER A 171 6.83 -1.65 6.30
C SER A 171 6.68 -2.91 5.45
N LEU A 172 6.62 -2.75 4.13
CA LEU A 172 6.36 -3.86 3.21
C LEU A 172 7.63 -4.35 2.54
N GLU A 173 7.95 -5.64 2.67
CA GLU A 173 8.94 -6.32 1.82
C GLU A 173 8.31 -6.78 0.52
N THR A 174 7.11 -7.35 0.57
CA THR A 174 6.32 -7.71 -0.60
C THR A 174 5.16 -6.72 -0.80
N GLY A 175 4.57 -6.71 -1.99
CA GLY A 175 3.46 -5.78 -2.33
C GLY A 175 2.27 -6.52 -2.94
N ARG A 176 1.73 -7.53 -2.26
CA ARG A 176 0.64 -8.34 -2.76
C ARG A 176 -0.72 -7.61 -2.63
N LYS A 177 -1.68 -8.02 -3.43
CA LYS A 177 -3.04 -7.45 -3.41
C LYS A 177 -3.65 -7.50 -2.01
N ASN A 178 -4.12 -6.36 -1.51
CA ASN A 178 -4.73 -6.21 -0.18
C ASN A 178 -3.86 -6.69 1.00
N GLN A 179 -2.55 -6.81 0.84
CA GLN A 179 -1.65 -7.46 1.81
C GLN A 179 -1.82 -6.93 3.24
N ILE A 180 -1.67 -5.63 3.47
CA ILE A 180 -1.80 -5.03 4.82
C ILE A 180 -3.20 -5.31 5.40
N ARG A 181 -4.23 -5.24 4.58
CA ARG A 181 -5.62 -5.43 5.00
C ARG A 181 -5.90 -6.84 5.49
N VAL A 182 -5.41 -7.84 4.74
CA VAL A 182 -5.59 -9.25 5.10
C VAL A 182 -4.64 -9.66 6.23
N HIS A 183 -3.41 -9.12 6.30
CA HIS A 183 -2.50 -9.32 7.43
C HIS A 183 -3.07 -8.75 8.73
N SER A 184 -3.68 -7.56 8.68
CA SER A 184 -4.35 -6.97 9.86
C SER A 184 -5.52 -7.83 10.34
N GLN A 185 -6.32 -8.38 9.43
CA GLN A 185 -7.36 -9.37 9.78
C GLN A 185 -6.76 -10.65 10.37
N TRP A 186 -5.66 -11.15 9.81
CA TRP A 186 -4.99 -12.38 10.23
C TRP A 186 -4.53 -12.32 11.69
N ILE A 187 -3.99 -11.19 12.12
CA ILE A 187 -3.58 -10.99 13.52
C ILE A 187 -4.76 -10.62 14.45
N GLY A 188 -6.01 -10.69 13.99
CA GLY A 188 -7.21 -10.42 14.78
C GLY A 188 -7.56 -8.93 14.96
N HIS A 189 -6.82 -8.03 14.31
CA HIS A 189 -6.98 -6.58 14.44
C HIS A 189 -7.24 -5.93 13.07
N PRO A 190 -8.45 -6.03 12.49
CA PRO A 190 -8.75 -5.47 11.18
C PRO A 190 -8.58 -3.96 11.17
N ILE A 191 -8.24 -3.40 10.00
CA ILE A 191 -8.11 -1.95 9.83
C ILE A 191 -9.49 -1.30 9.98
N ALA A 192 -9.62 -0.29 10.83
CA ALA A 192 -10.87 0.45 11.01
C ALA A 192 -11.43 0.94 9.67
N GLY A 193 -12.71 0.65 9.41
CA GLY A 193 -13.40 0.94 8.15
C GLY A 193 -13.24 -0.11 7.06
N ASP A 194 -12.49 -1.19 7.29
CA ASP A 194 -12.31 -2.28 6.31
C ASP A 194 -13.39 -3.36 6.43
N LYS A 195 -14.60 -3.06 5.97
CA LYS A 195 -15.71 -4.03 5.97
C LYS A 195 -15.37 -5.34 5.23
N LYS A 196 -14.56 -5.26 4.17
CA LYS A 196 -14.19 -6.46 3.38
C LYS A 196 -13.39 -7.45 4.22
N TYR A 197 -12.58 -6.95 5.14
CA TYR A 197 -11.70 -7.74 6.00
C TYR A 197 -12.10 -7.72 7.48
N GLY A 198 -13.39 -7.54 7.77
CA GLY A 198 -13.97 -7.86 9.06
C GLY A 198 -13.99 -6.71 10.08
N ALA A 199 -13.68 -5.48 9.68
CA ALA A 199 -13.83 -4.35 10.58
C ALA A 199 -15.29 -4.14 10.99
N SER A 200 -15.51 -3.97 12.29
CA SER A 200 -16.80 -3.73 12.92
C SER A 200 -17.14 -2.23 13.02
N THR A 201 -16.14 -1.36 12.86
CA THR A 201 -16.24 0.09 13.06
C THR A 201 -15.76 0.88 11.86
N ASN A 202 -16.19 2.13 11.75
CA ASN A 202 -15.70 3.07 10.74
C ASN A 202 -15.69 4.52 11.26
N PRO A 203 -14.91 4.82 12.33
CA PRO A 203 -14.92 6.15 12.96
C PRO A 203 -14.35 7.24 12.04
N PHE A 204 -13.58 6.85 11.04
CA PHE A 204 -12.95 7.77 10.09
C PHE A 204 -13.74 7.95 8.79
N ARG A 205 -14.89 7.25 8.63
CA ARG A 205 -15.70 7.19 7.39
C ARG A 205 -14.90 6.82 6.14
N ARG A 206 -13.81 6.05 6.34
CA ARG A 206 -12.93 5.54 5.28
C ARG A 206 -12.09 4.39 5.79
N LEU A 207 -11.47 3.65 4.90
CA LEU A 207 -10.37 2.74 5.24
C LEU A 207 -9.25 3.54 5.91
N ALA A 208 -8.88 3.19 7.14
CA ALA A 208 -7.84 3.85 7.91
C ALA A 208 -6.44 3.37 7.52
N LEU A 209 -6.10 3.47 6.22
CA LEU A 209 -4.82 3.06 5.64
C LEU A 209 -4.29 4.15 4.71
N HIS A 210 -3.01 4.49 4.87
CA HIS A 210 -2.34 5.56 4.13
C HIS A 210 -0.88 5.24 3.83
N ALA A 211 -0.48 5.22 2.57
CA ALA A 211 0.89 5.08 2.10
C ALA A 211 1.66 6.39 2.32
N HIS A 212 2.31 6.54 3.48
CA HIS A 212 2.88 7.83 3.89
C HIS A 212 4.33 8.04 3.47
N LYS A 213 5.08 6.96 3.18
CA LYS A 213 6.49 7.07 2.74
C LYS A 213 6.77 6.09 1.61
N LEU A 214 7.44 6.59 0.58
CA LEU A 214 7.95 5.81 -0.53
C LEU A 214 9.38 6.25 -0.83
N SER A 215 10.33 5.30 -0.84
CA SER A 215 11.72 5.56 -1.20
C SER A 215 12.19 4.56 -2.23
N PHE A 216 12.83 5.04 -3.29
CA PHE A 216 13.34 4.19 -4.37
C PHE A 216 14.56 4.81 -5.04
N ILE A 217 15.35 3.98 -5.74
CA ILE A 217 16.44 4.42 -6.61
C ILE A 217 15.82 4.88 -7.93
N HIS A 218 16.10 6.11 -8.32
CA HIS A 218 15.66 6.64 -9.61
C HIS A 218 16.30 5.85 -10.76
N PRO A 219 15.50 5.30 -11.70
CA PRO A 219 15.97 4.27 -12.65
C PRO A 219 17.00 4.77 -13.68
N TRP A 220 17.18 6.09 -13.81
CA TRP A 220 18.13 6.70 -14.72
C TRP A 220 19.31 7.36 -14.01
N SER A 221 19.06 8.11 -12.95
CA SER A 221 20.14 8.84 -12.25
C SER A 221 20.84 8.01 -11.16
N GLY A 222 20.28 6.88 -10.75
CA GLY A 222 20.79 6.06 -9.65
C GLY A 222 20.64 6.70 -8.25
N LYS A 223 20.09 7.91 -8.17
CA LYS A 223 19.90 8.63 -6.89
C LYS A 223 18.75 8.03 -6.09
N VAL A 224 18.93 7.94 -4.78
CA VAL A 224 17.81 7.57 -3.87
C VAL A 224 16.86 8.76 -3.76
N MET A 225 15.61 8.51 -4.14
CA MET A 225 14.51 9.46 -4.03
C MET A 225 13.61 9.04 -2.87
N THR A 226 13.29 9.98 -1.98
CA THR A 226 12.40 9.71 -0.83
C THR A 226 11.28 10.74 -0.80
N PHE A 227 10.06 10.23 -0.75
CA PHE A 227 8.85 11.04 -0.72
C PHE A 227 8.04 10.73 0.53
N THR A 228 7.40 11.75 1.08
CA THR A 228 6.49 11.62 2.22
C THR A 228 5.16 12.28 1.93
N SER A 229 4.08 11.67 2.35
CA SER A 229 2.74 12.25 2.35
C SER A 229 2.24 12.37 3.79
N PRO A 230 1.75 13.54 4.21
CA PRO A 230 1.27 13.73 5.57
C PRO A 230 0.07 12.82 5.83
N VAL A 231 0.09 12.13 6.96
CA VAL A 231 -1.07 11.31 7.39
C VAL A 231 -2.32 12.18 7.42
N PRO A 232 -3.41 11.77 6.77
CA PRO A 232 -4.64 12.54 6.72
C PRO A 232 -5.15 12.97 8.11
N ALA A 233 -5.62 14.21 8.25
CA ALA A 233 -6.08 14.75 9.52
C ALA A 233 -7.18 13.89 10.19
N ALA A 234 -8.03 13.24 9.39
CA ALA A 234 -9.03 12.31 9.88
C ALA A 234 -8.41 11.15 10.67
N LEU A 235 -7.24 10.64 10.26
CA LEU A 235 -6.53 9.54 10.93
C LEU A 235 -5.71 10.03 12.14
N LYS A 236 -5.42 11.35 12.22
CA LYS A 236 -4.71 11.99 13.34
C LYS A 236 -5.63 12.37 14.50
N LYS A 237 -6.94 12.51 14.29
CA LYS A 237 -7.92 13.10 15.23
C LYS A 237 -8.12 12.36 16.57
N CYS A 238 -7.19 11.54 16.97
CA CYS A 238 -7.23 10.86 18.25
C CYS A 238 -5.99 11.26 19.04
N ARG A 239 -6.18 11.82 20.23
CA ARG A 239 -5.08 12.11 21.15
C ARG A 239 -4.38 10.81 21.49
N PHE A 240 -3.07 10.75 21.25
CA PHE A 240 -2.25 9.68 21.79
C PHE A 240 -2.28 9.80 23.32
N GLN A 241 -2.80 8.84 24.01
CA GLN A 241 -2.43 8.66 25.41
C GLN A 241 -1.01 8.05 25.37
N GLN A 242 0.01 8.90 25.52
CA GLN A 242 1.32 8.42 25.88
C GLN A 242 1.15 7.70 27.22
N GLY A 243 1.49 6.42 27.30
CA GLY A 243 1.57 5.71 28.57
C GLY A 243 2.43 6.55 29.51
N ARG A 244 1.87 6.91 30.66
CA ARG A 244 2.70 7.40 31.74
C ARG A 244 3.64 6.26 32.16
N PRO A 245 4.91 6.57 32.42
CA PRO A 245 5.87 5.59 32.92
C PRO A 245 5.43 4.97 34.23
#